data_c98f8a52db24e0e0e81544db6d718e6e
#
_entry.id   c98f8a52db24e0e0e81544db6d718e6e
#
_cell.length_a   1.000
_cell.length_b   1.000
_cell.length_c   1.000
_cell.angle_alpha   90.00
_cell.angle_beta   90.00
_cell.angle_gamma   90.00
#
_symmetry.space_group_name_H-M   'P 1'
#
loop_
_entity.id
_entity.type
_entity.pdbx_description
1 polymer ?
#
loop_
_entity_poly.entity_id
_entity_poly.type
_entity_poly.pdbx_seq_one_letter_code
_entity_poly.pdbx_strand_id
1 'polypeptide(L)'
;GDPMVVATSPLDSRLLLRGLLLAAWLWLMAAVVSPAFAQDLVAVPQLAARVTDLTGTLAADQSSALEAKLAAFEQSQGSQVVVLIVPTTQPEAIEQYSIRVVDQWQLGRGKVDDGVLLLIALNDRKVRIEVGYGLEGALPDATSNRIIQQDIAPAFKRGDYYGGINTGVDRIMRVIEGEPLPEPEFSPPAAGIPGLVHLLPFLFIFAMVGSSFFRRLFGRVGGALATGGVVGFLAWLIISILGISVMAGIVEIGRASCRERV
;
A
#
# COMPACT_ATOMS: atom_id res chain seq x y z
N GLY A 1 79.96 20.32 -33.38
CA GLY A 1 78.98 19.56 -32.57
C GLY A 1 77.72 20.36 -32.43
N ASP A 2 76.72 20.08 -33.29
CA ASP A 2 75.42 20.73 -33.20
C ASP A 2 74.58 20.14 -32.07
N PRO A 3 73.90 20.92 -31.25
CA PRO A 3 72.96 20.39 -30.26
C PRO A 3 71.63 19.99 -30.93
N MET A 4 71.28 18.72 -30.80
CA MET A 4 70.04 18.14 -31.28
C MET A 4 68.88 18.73 -30.45
N VAL A 5 68.10 19.65 -31.08
CA VAL A 5 66.90 20.23 -30.51
C VAL A 5 65.82 19.18 -30.63
N VAL A 6 65.50 18.56 -29.53
CA VAL A 6 64.30 17.66 -29.41
C VAL A 6 63.05 18.55 -29.44
N ALA A 7 62.38 18.60 -30.58
CA ALA A 7 61.11 19.25 -30.73
C ALA A 7 60.05 18.44 -29.99
N THR A 8 59.64 18.86 -28.78
CA THR A 8 58.49 18.36 -28.08
C THR A 8 57.25 18.97 -28.77
N SER A 9 56.55 18.15 -29.55
CA SER A 9 55.26 18.54 -30.15
C SER A 9 54.27 18.87 -29.03
N PRO A 10 53.55 20.01 -29.08
CA PRO A 10 52.52 20.32 -28.09
C PRO A 10 51.43 19.28 -28.23
N LEU A 11 51.25 18.45 -27.21
CA LEU A 11 50.14 17.56 -27.08
C LEU A 11 48.85 18.40 -27.24
N ASP A 12 48.08 18.09 -28.30
CA ASP A 12 46.87 18.82 -28.68
C ASP A 12 45.91 18.86 -27.47
N SER A 13 45.75 20.04 -26.88
CA SER A 13 44.90 20.23 -25.68
C SER A 13 43.45 19.73 -25.92
N ARG A 14 43.04 19.66 -27.18
CA ARG A 14 41.76 19.10 -27.62
C ARG A 14 41.71 17.58 -27.50
N LEU A 15 42.81 16.85 -27.68
CA LEU A 15 42.88 15.40 -27.50
C LEU A 15 42.86 15.04 -26.03
N LEU A 16 43.58 15.81 -25.18
CA LEU A 16 43.52 15.61 -23.71
C LEU A 16 42.13 15.89 -23.15
N LEU A 17 41.45 16.95 -23.61
CA LEU A 17 40.09 17.29 -23.18
C LEU A 17 39.07 16.20 -23.58
N ARG A 18 39.19 15.65 -24.80
CA ARG A 18 38.35 14.55 -25.28
C ARG A 18 38.59 13.26 -24.49
N GLY A 19 39.85 12.96 -24.16
CA GLY A 19 40.19 11.81 -23.32
C GLY A 19 39.61 11.91 -21.92
N LEU A 20 39.68 13.10 -21.30
CA LEU A 20 39.09 13.38 -19.98
C LEU A 20 37.56 13.26 -20.01
N LEU A 21 36.90 13.77 -21.04
CA LEU A 21 35.44 13.68 -21.19
C LEU A 21 34.98 12.24 -21.39
N LEU A 22 35.70 11.44 -22.18
CA LEU A 22 35.40 10.02 -22.37
C LEU A 22 35.65 9.22 -21.09
N ALA A 23 36.71 9.51 -20.35
CA ALA A 23 36.96 8.86 -19.05
C ALA A 23 35.89 9.21 -18.01
N ALA A 24 35.49 10.48 -17.96
CA ALA A 24 34.40 10.93 -17.08
C ALA A 24 33.05 10.29 -17.45
N TRP A 25 32.80 10.12 -18.74
CA TRP A 25 31.56 9.47 -19.22
C TRP A 25 31.55 7.98 -18.91
N LEU A 26 32.69 7.28 -19.09
CA LEU A 26 32.84 5.88 -18.71
C LEU A 26 32.74 5.68 -17.19
N TRP A 27 33.28 6.61 -16.41
CA TRP A 27 33.12 6.57 -14.95
C TRP A 27 31.69 6.79 -14.49
N LEU A 28 30.97 7.73 -15.13
CA LEU A 28 29.55 7.96 -14.89
C LEU A 28 28.69 6.73 -15.25
N MET A 29 29.01 6.08 -16.38
CA MET A 29 28.35 4.83 -16.77
C MET A 29 28.65 3.67 -15.82
N ALA A 30 29.87 3.55 -15.32
CA ALA A 30 30.24 2.55 -14.33
C ALA A 30 29.56 2.78 -12.96
N ALA A 31 29.32 4.03 -12.59
CA ALA A 31 28.60 4.38 -11.35
C ALA A 31 27.10 4.05 -11.41
N VAL A 32 26.50 3.98 -12.60
CA VAL A 32 25.08 3.61 -12.79
C VAL A 32 24.87 2.08 -12.70
N VAL A 33 25.90 1.29 -12.93
CA VAL A 33 25.89 -0.17 -12.75
C VAL A 33 26.24 -0.48 -11.29
N SER A 34 25.40 0.00 -10.36
CA SER A 34 25.43 -0.51 -8.99
C SER A 34 25.05 -1.98 -9.04
N PRO A 35 25.84 -2.93 -8.46
CA PRO A 35 25.39 -4.29 -8.31
C PRO A 35 24.08 -4.24 -7.51
N ALA A 36 22.96 -4.63 -8.12
CA ALA A 36 21.76 -4.92 -7.38
C ALA A 36 22.13 -6.08 -6.44
N PHE A 37 22.36 -5.79 -5.17
CA PHE A 37 22.45 -6.83 -4.16
C PHE A 37 21.10 -7.56 -4.22
N ALA A 38 21.11 -8.78 -4.72
CA ALA A 38 19.98 -9.69 -4.59
C ALA A 38 19.78 -9.88 -3.08
N GLN A 39 18.77 -9.21 -2.52
CA GLN A 39 18.39 -9.44 -1.14
C GLN A 39 17.79 -10.84 -1.08
N ASP A 40 18.32 -11.68 -0.18
CA ASP A 40 17.78 -13.01 0.02
C ASP A 40 16.31 -12.91 0.45
N LEU A 41 15.43 -13.60 -0.29
CA LEU A 41 14.00 -13.65 0.03
C LEU A 41 13.81 -14.41 1.33
N VAL A 42 12.80 -14.00 2.12
CA VAL A 42 12.42 -14.73 3.34
C VAL A 42 12.00 -16.15 2.98
N ALA A 43 12.63 -17.14 3.59
CA ALA A 43 12.30 -18.54 3.35
C ALA A 43 10.86 -18.85 3.76
N VAL A 44 10.17 -19.64 2.96
CA VAL A 44 8.85 -20.18 3.31
C VAL A 44 9.07 -21.35 4.28
N PRO A 45 8.46 -21.34 5.48
CA PRO A 45 8.58 -22.45 6.42
C PRO A 45 7.89 -23.70 5.88
N GLN A 46 8.22 -24.84 6.45
CA GLN A 46 7.49 -26.08 6.14
C GLN A 46 6.09 -26.05 6.78
N LEU A 47 5.09 -26.54 6.06
CA LEU A 47 3.74 -26.72 6.58
C LEU A 47 3.72 -27.91 7.56
N ALA A 48 3.85 -27.62 8.84
CA ALA A 48 3.82 -28.65 9.88
C ALA A 48 2.46 -28.74 10.59
N ALA A 49 1.72 -27.63 10.62
CA ALA A 49 0.43 -27.49 11.28
C ALA A 49 -0.40 -26.41 10.57
N ARG A 50 -1.71 -26.35 10.84
CA ARG A 50 -2.59 -25.30 10.31
C ARG A 50 -2.31 -23.92 10.91
N VAL A 51 -1.67 -23.89 12.08
CA VAL A 51 -1.23 -22.65 12.73
C VAL A 51 0.29 -22.71 12.86
N THR A 52 0.99 -21.88 12.12
CA THR A 52 2.45 -21.75 12.18
C THR A 52 2.79 -20.34 12.65
N ASP A 53 3.30 -20.23 13.86
CA ASP A 53 3.75 -18.96 14.47
C ASP A 53 5.27 -18.98 14.67
N LEU A 54 5.98 -18.21 13.83
CA LEU A 54 7.45 -18.07 13.91
C LEU A 54 7.88 -16.92 14.84
N THR A 55 6.92 -16.22 15.44
CA THR A 55 7.18 -15.03 16.26
C THR A 55 6.93 -15.23 17.74
N GLY A 56 6.26 -16.33 18.11
CA GLY A 56 5.82 -16.57 19.48
C GLY A 56 4.75 -15.58 19.96
N THR A 57 3.96 -15.03 19.04
CA THR A 57 2.88 -14.09 19.35
C THR A 57 1.71 -14.77 20.07
N LEU A 58 1.45 -16.02 19.73
CA LEU A 58 0.38 -16.81 20.31
C LEU A 58 0.91 -17.66 21.48
N ALA A 59 0.15 -17.71 22.55
CA ALA A 59 0.40 -18.69 23.61
C ALA A 59 0.09 -20.12 23.14
N ALA A 60 0.68 -21.13 23.76
CA ALA A 60 0.54 -22.52 23.31
C ALA A 60 -0.91 -23.03 23.34
N ASP A 61 -1.68 -22.63 24.31
CA ASP A 61 -3.11 -22.93 24.43
C ASP A 61 -3.95 -22.24 23.33
N GLN A 62 -3.61 -20.99 22.99
CA GLN A 62 -4.24 -20.22 21.90
C GLN A 62 -3.96 -20.86 20.54
N SER A 63 -2.72 -21.23 20.30
CA SER A 63 -2.31 -21.92 19.05
C SER A 63 -3.03 -23.28 18.93
N SER A 64 -3.09 -24.04 20.01
CA SER A 64 -3.78 -25.34 20.05
C SER A 64 -5.29 -25.21 19.83
N ALA A 65 -5.91 -24.19 20.40
CA ALA A 65 -7.35 -23.92 20.21
C ALA A 65 -7.67 -23.56 18.74
N LEU A 66 -6.85 -22.71 18.11
CA LEU A 66 -6.98 -22.38 16.69
C LEU A 66 -6.74 -23.61 15.80
N GLU A 67 -5.72 -24.41 16.08
CA GLU A 67 -5.43 -25.64 15.35
C GLU A 67 -6.61 -26.63 15.39
N ALA A 68 -7.18 -26.86 16.57
CA ALA A 68 -8.35 -27.74 16.73
C ALA A 68 -9.57 -27.20 15.96
N LYS A 69 -9.80 -25.88 16.00
CA LYS A 69 -10.89 -25.22 15.26
C LYS A 69 -10.74 -25.39 13.75
N LEU A 70 -9.56 -25.11 13.23
CA LEU A 70 -9.25 -25.20 11.80
C LEU A 70 -9.31 -26.67 11.30
N ALA A 71 -8.84 -27.62 12.12
CA ALA A 71 -8.95 -29.04 11.83
C ALA A 71 -10.39 -29.52 11.75
N ALA A 72 -11.26 -29.08 12.67
CA ALA A 72 -12.68 -29.42 12.68
C ALA A 72 -13.38 -28.81 11.44
N PHE A 73 -13.05 -27.59 11.06
CA PHE A 73 -13.58 -26.94 9.87
C PHE A 73 -13.21 -27.70 8.59
N GLU A 74 -11.92 -28.05 8.42
CA GLU A 74 -11.47 -28.81 7.28
C GLU A 74 -12.15 -30.19 7.17
N GLN A 75 -12.37 -30.86 8.31
CA GLN A 75 -13.10 -32.12 8.34
C GLN A 75 -14.57 -32.00 7.91
N SER A 76 -15.22 -30.89 8.26
CA SER A 76 -16.65 -30.67 7.97
C SER A 76 -16.90 -30.12 6.57
N GLN A 77 -16.09 -29.17 6.10
CA GLN A 77 -16.28 -28.45 4.84
C GLN A 77 -15.36 -28.94 3.72
N GLY A 78 -14.24 -29.56 4.08
CA GLY A 78 -13.20 -29.97 3.13
C GLY A 78 -12.26 -28.86 2.72
N SER A 79 -12.61 -27.60 2.96
CA SER A 79 -11.75 -26.44 2.65
C SER A 79 -10.68 -26.25 3.73
N GLN A 80 -9.45 -25.98 3.31
CA GLN A 80 -8.33 -25.85 4.21
C GLN A 80 -8.04 -24.39 4.53
N VAL A 81 -8.12 -24.00 5.79
CA VAL A 81 -7.73 -22.65 6.27
C VAL A 81 -6.49 -22.78 7.14
N VAL A 82 -5.48 -21.96 6.84
CA VAL A 82 -4.17 -22.01 7.51
C VAL A 82 -3.77 -20.60 7.95
N VAL A 83 -3.13 -20.48 9.11
CA VAL A 83 -2.60 -19.24 9.67
C VAL A 83 -1.08 -19.30 9.70
N LEU A 84 -0.42 -18.31 9.13
CA LEU A 84 1.02 -18.13 9.18
C LEU A 84 1.38 -16.76 9.75
N ILE A 85 2.15 -16.76 10.83
CA ILE A 85 2.67 -15.55 11.45
C ILE A 85 4.19 -15.52 11.29
N VAL A 86 4.68 -14.52 10.56
CA VAL A 86 6.11 -14.31 10.29
C VAL A 86 6.57 -12.96 10.84
N PRO A 87 7.85 -12.81 11.18
CA PRO A 87 8.37 -11.51 11.62
C PRO A 87 8.24 -10.45 10.53
N THR A 88 8.62 -10.77 9.30
CA THR A 88 8.60 -9.88 8.12
C THR A 88 8.56 -10.68 6.84
N THR A 89 8.08 -10.08 5.77
CA THR A 89 8.18 -10.62 4.40
C THR A 89 9.23 -9.90 3.57
N GLN A 90 9.79 -8.79 4.09
CA GLN A 90 10.72 -7.96 3.34
C GLN A 90 12.01 -8.71 3.00
N PRO A 91 12.56 -8.46 1.80
CA PRO A 91 12.29 -7.36 0.87
C PRO A 91 11.07 -7.59 -0.04
N GLU A 92 10.44 -8.74 0.05
CA GLU A 92 9.30 -9.13 -0.79
C GLU A 92 7.99 -8.48 -0.31
N ALA A 93 7.13 -8.09 -1.25
CA ALA A 93 5.79 -7.64 -0.90
C ALA A 93 4.97 -8.80 -0.31
N ILE A 94 4.10 -8.52 0.65
CA ILE A 94 3.32 -9.56 1.34
C ILE A 94 2.47 -10.37 0.36
N GLU A 95 1.99 -9.76 -0.71
CA GLU A 95 1.21 -10.39 -1.79
C GLU A 95 2.04 -11.43 -2.54
N GLN A 96 3.30 -11.12 -2.85
CA GLN A 96 4.19 -12.06 -3.54
C GLN A 96 4.60 -13.21 -2.62
N TYR A 97 4.90 -12.88 -1.36
CA TYR A 97 5.24 -13.88 -0.36
C TYR A 97 4.07 -14.85 -0.12
N SER A 98 2.82 -14.35 0.00
CA SER A 98 1.63 -15.19 0.22
C SER A 98 1.40 -16.18 -0.92
N ILE A 99 1.52 -15.73 -2.18
CA ILE A 99 1.41 -16.59 -3.37
C ILE A 99 2.47 -17.71 -3.30
N ARG A 100 3.72 -17.37 -3.01
CA ARG A 100 4.81 -18.34 -2.91
C ARG A 100 4.61 -19.35 -1.79
N VAL A 101 4.01 -18.92 -0.66
CA VAL A 101 3.62 -19.82 0.44
C VAL A 101 2.53 -20.79 -0.01
N VAL A 102 1.46 -20.30 -0.63
CA VAL A 102 0.34 -21.11 -1.12
C VAL A 102 0.82 -22.12 -2.17
N ASP A 103 1.65 -21.69 -3.12
CA ASP A 103 2.23 -22.54 -4.15
C ASP A 103 3.11 -23.66 -3.56
N GLN A 104 3.95 -23.31 -2.58
CA GLN A 104 4.84 -24.28 -1.95
C GLN A 104 4.09 -25.26 -1.04
N TRP A 105 3.08 -24.78 -0.32
CA TRP A 105 2.29 -25.58 0.60
C TRP A 105 1.19 -26.37 -0.09
N GLN A 106 0.81 -25.98 -1.32
CA GLN A 106 -0.27 -26.57 -2.10
C GLN A 106 -1.56 -26.69 -1.26
N LEU A 107 -1.96 -25.54 -0.68
CA LEU A 107 -3.11 -25.48 0.22
C LEU A 107 -4.40 -25.85 -0.49
N GLY A 108 -5.26 -26.60 0.21
CA GLY A 108 -6.53 -27.07 -0.31
C GLY A 108 -6.43 -28.36 -1.11
N ARG A 109 -7.56 -28.77 -1.68
CA ARG A 109 -7.64 -29.98 -2.50
C ARG A 109 -7.19 -29.69 -3.93
N GLY A 110 -6.16 -30.36 -4.42
CA GLY A 110 -5.47 -30.06 -5.68
C GLY A 110 -6.32 -29.98 -6.95
N LYS A 111 -7.59 -30.46 -6.94
CA LYS A 111 -8.54 -30.29 -8.06
C LYS A 111 -9.55 -29.17 -7.84
N VAL A 112 -9.75 -28.77 -6.59
CA VAL A 112 -10.77 -27.80 -6.18
C VAL A 112 -10.12 -26.46 -5.88
N ASP A 113 -8.87 -26.48 -5.41
CA ASP A 113 -8.09 -25.30 -5.01
C ASP A 113 -8.83 -24.45 -3.95
N ASP A 114 -9.26 -25.14 -2.88
CA ASP A 114 -10.08 -24.59 -1.81
C ASP A 114 -9.28 -24.32 -0.53
N GLY A 115 -8.07 -23.83 -0.71
CA GLY A 115 -7.18 -23.39 0.36
C GLY A 115 -7.33 -21.90 0.66
N VAL A 116 -7.16 -21.53 1.93
CA VAL A 116 -7.08 -20.12 2.39
C VAL A 116 -5.89 -19.97 3.31
N LEU A 117 -5.05 -18.98 3.05
CA LEU A 117 -3.94 -18.57 3.92
C LEU A 117 -4.24 -17.23 4.58
N LEU A 118 -4.28 -17.17 5.90
CA LEU A 118 -4.20 -15.93 6.67
C LEU A 118 -2.74 -15.69 7.05
N LEU A 119 -2.09 -14.76 6.36
CA LEU A 119 -0.69 -14.38 6.56
C LEU A 119 -0.60 -13.08 7.36
N ILE A 120 0.19 -13.10 8.44
CA ILE A 120 0.48 -11.93 9.27
C ILE A 120 1.99 -11.68 9.26
N ALA A 121 2.42 -10.52 8.76
CA ALA A 121 3.80 -10.02 8.84
C ALA A 121 3.87 -8.98 9.97
N LEU A 122 4.32 -9.43 11.15
CA LEU A 122 4.15 -8.72 12.41
C LEU A 122 4.89 -7.38 12.43
N ASN A 123 6.18 -7.38 12.06
CA ASN A 123 7.02 -6.17 12.05
C ASN A 123 6.60 -5.20 10.93
N ASP A 124 6.09 -5.74 9.82
CA ASP A 124 5.62 -4.96 8.68
C ASP A 124 4.22 -4.37 8.94
N ARG A 125 3.54 -4.83 10.00
CA ARG A 125 2.14 -4.49 10.32
C ARG A 125 1.19 -4.73 9.16
N LYS A 126 1.41 -5.83 8.45
CA LYS A 126 0.63 -6.23 7.29
C LYS A 126 -0.08 -7.54 7.53
N VAL A 127 -1.27 -7.64 6.97
CA VAL A 127 -2.09 -8.85 6.98
C VAL A 127 -2.58 -9.10 5.56
N ARG A 128 -2.54 -10.33 5.13
CA ARG A 128 -3.06 -10.79 3.82
C ARG A 128 -3.90 -12.04 4.01
N ILE A 129 -5.02 -12.12 3.32
CA ILE A 129 -5.78 -13.34 3.11
C ILE A 129 -5.57 -13.73 1.65
N GLU A 130 -4.91 -14.85 1.43
CA GLU A 130 -4.73 -15.42 0.10
C GLU A 130 -5.71 -16.55 -0.07
N VAL A 131 -6.46 -16.57 -1.17
CA VAL A 131 -7.60 -17.45 -1.39
C VAL A 131 -7.37 -18.26 -2.64
N GLY A 132 -7.51 -19.58 -2.55
CA GLY A 132 -7.45 -20.46 -3.70
C GLY A 132 -8.63 -20.24 -4.65
N TYR A 133 -8.41 -20.52 -5.93
CA TYR A 133 -9.38 -20.26 -7.01
C TYR A 133 -10.77 -20.83 -6.75
N GLY A 134 -10.85 -22.02 -6.12
CA GLY A 134 -12.13 -22.66 -5.78
C GLY A 134 -13.00 -21.90 -4.78
N LEU A 135 -12.39 -20.97 -4.03
CA LEU A 135 -13.10 -20.17 -3.02
C LEU A 135 -13.25 -18.69 -3.40
N GLU A 136 -12.69 -18.23 -4.52
CA GLU A 136 -12.82 -16.83 -4.96
C GLU A 136 -14.26 -16.36 -5.10
N GLY A 137 -15.16 -17.26 -5.47
CA GLY A 137 -16.59 -16.97 -5.57
C GLY A 137 -17.26 -16.72 -4.22
N ALA A 138 -16.82 -17.40 -3.16
CA ALA A 138 -17.32 -17.23 -1.80
C ALA A 138 -16.57 -16.13 -1.04
N LEU A 139 -15.25 -16.09 -1.18
CA LEU A 139 -14.34 -15.18 -0.48
C LEU A 139 -13.52 -14.34 -1.47
N PRO A 140 -14.13 -13.43 -2.24
CA PRO A 140 -13.41 -12.55 -3.15
C PRO A 140 -12.51 -11.55 -2.39
N ASP A 141 -11.54 -10.95 -3.06
CA ASP A 141 -10.59 -9.99 -2.50
C ASP A 141 -11.26 -8.84 -1.70
N ALA A 142 -12.39 -8.33 -2.21
CA ALA A 142 -13.14 -7.28 -1.51
C ALA A 142 -13.65 -7.74 -0.14
N THR A 143 -14.09 -8.99 -0.03
CA THR A 143 -14.55 -9.62 1.21
C THR A 143 -13.37 -9.87 2.15
N SER A 144 -12.25 -10.41 1.65
CA SER A 144 -11.01 -10.62 2.39
C SER A 144 -10.47 -9.32 2.97
N ASN A 145 -10.42 -8.25 2.18
CA ASN A 145 -10.02 -6.92 2.64
C ASN A 145 -10.96 -6.38 3.72
N ARG A 146 -12.26 -6.61 3.61
CA ARG A 146 -13.23 -6.17 4.62
C ARG A 146 -13.04 -6.90 5.95
N ILE A 147 -12.80 -8.20 5.93
CA ILE A 147 -12.47 -8.99 7.13
C ILE A 147 -11.21 -8.42 7.80
N ILE A 148 -10.16 -8.14 7.02
CA ILE A 148 -8.93 -7.55 7.56
C ILE A 148 -9.23 -6.21 8.24
N GLN A 149 -9.94 -5.30 7.58
CA GLN A 149 -10.15 -3.93 8.05
C GLN A 149 -11.14 -3.84 9.22
N GLN A 150 -12.19 -4.66 9.23
CA GLN A 150 -13.25 -4.56 10.23
C GLN A 150 -13.03 -5.49 11.43
N ASP A 151 -12.50 -6.69 11.21
CA ASP A 151 -12.39 -7.70 12.25
C ASP A 151 -10.96 -7.82 12.81
N ILE A 152 -9.92 -7.87 11.94
CA ILE A 152 -8.54 -8.16 12.37
C ILE A 152 -7.79 -6.91 12.80
N ALA A 153 -7.73 -5.90 11.93
CA ALA A 153 -6.89 -4.72 12.15
C ALA A 153 -7.26 -3.90 13.40
N PRO A 154 -8.54 -3.74 13.79
CA PRO A 154 -8.88 -3.04 15.01
C PRO A 154 -8.41 -3.75 16.29
N ALA A 155 -8.41 -5.10 16.30
CA ALA A 155 -7.88 -5.89 17.41
C ALA A 155 -6.36 -5.75 17.51
N PHE A 156 -5.65 -5.85 16.38
CA PHE A 156 -4.20 -5.68 16.32
C PHE A 156 -3.74 -4.29 16.77
N LYS A 157 -4.49 -3.24 16.45
CA LYS A 157 -4.22 -1.88 16.94
C LYS A 157 -4.31 -1.75 18.46
N ARG A 158 -5.09 -2.62 19.12
CA ARG A 158 -5.18 -2.70 20.58
C ARG A 158 -4.18 -3.66 21.20
N GLY A 159 -3.34 -4.34 20.40
CA GLY A 159 -2.40 -5.37 20.84
C GLY A 159 -3.03 -6.75 21.03
N ASP A 160 -4.31 -6.93 20.71
CA ASP A 160 -5.02 -8.21 20.83
C ASP A 160 -4.83 -9.02 19.53
N TYR A 161 -3.68 -9.65 19.39
CA TYR A 161 -3.36 -10.45 18.21
C TYR A 161 -4.21 -11.73 18.14
N TYR A 162 -4.33 -12.44 19.26
CA TYR A 162 -5.13 -13.67 19.30
C TYR A 162 -6.58 -13.40 18.98
N GLY A 163 -7.20 -12.42 19.64
CA GLY A 163 -8.59 -12.05 19.39
C GLY A 163 -8.83 -11.65 17.95
N GLY A 164 -7.92 -10.88 17.34
CA GLY A 164 -8.00 -10.50 15.93
C GLY A 164 -7.89 -11.68 14.98
N ILE A 165 -6.94 -12.59 15.20
CA ILE A 165 -6.78 -13.80 14.39
C ILE A 165 -7.99 -14.71 14.53
N ASN A 166 -8.43 -14.97 15.76
CA ASN A 166 -9.55 -15.85 16.03
C ASN A 166 -10.84 -15.32 15.39
N THR A 167 -11.13 -14.02 15.53
CA THR A 167 -12.29 -13.39 14.90
C THR A 167 -12.21 -13.41 13.38
N GLY A 168 -11.03 -13.13 12.82
CA GLY A 168 -10.77 -13.21 11.37
C GLY A 168 -10.99 -14.61 10.82
N VAL A 169 -10.45 -15.63 11.48
CA VAL A 169 -10.66 -17.04 11.13
C VAL A 169 -12.15 -17.42 11.20
N ASP A 170 -12.85 -17.06 12.27
CA ASP A 170 -14.28 -17.32 12.41
C ASP A 170 -15.10 -16.66 11.28
N ARG A 171 -14.67 -15.47 10.86
CA ARG A 171 -15.33 -14.76 9.78
C ARG A 171 -15.07 -15.41 8.42
N ILE A 172 -13.83 -15.84 8.15
CA ILE A 172 -13.45 -16.58 6.95
C ILE A 172 -14.28 -17.86 6.83
N MET A 173 -14.32 -18.66 7.91
CA MET A 173 -15.04 -19.92 7.93
C MET A 173 -16.53 -19.72 7.64
N ARG A 174 -17.21 -18.76 8.30
CA ARG A 174 -18.64 -18.46 8.06
C ARG A 174 -18.93 -18.03 6.63
N VAL A 175 -18.05 -17.24 6.03
CA VAL A 175 -18.20 -16.83 4.62
C VAL A 175 -18.09 -18.01 3.68
N ILE A 176 -17.15 -18.93 3.93
CA ILE A 176 -17.03 -20.17 3.16
C ILE A 176 -18.26 -21.06 3.30
N GLU A 177 -18.87 -21.09 4.50
CA GLU A 177 -20.15 -21.79 4.77
C GLU A 177 -21.36 -21.12 4.10
N GLY A 178 -21.18 -19.98 3.44
CA GLY A 178 -22.23 -19.25 2.73
C GLY A 178 -23.00 -18.22 3.57
N GLU A 179 -22.50 -17.89 4.78
CA GLU A 179 -23.09 -16.82 5.59
C GLU A 179 -22.65 -15.45 5.05
N PRO A 180 -23.58 -14.55 4.67
CA PRO A 180 -23.20 -13.23 4.20
C PRO A 180 -22.55 -12.42 5.33
N LEU A 181 -21.54 -11.62 4.99
CA LEU A 181 -20.99 -10.65 5.95
C LEU A 181 -22.05 -9.59 6.29
N PRO A 182 -22.08 -9.09 7.55
CA PRO A 182 -22.89 -7.95 7.91
C PRO A 182 -22.66 -6.79 6.92
N GLU A 183 -23.73 -6.04 6.63
CA GLU A 183 -23.58 -4.86 5.78
C GLU A 183 -22.48 -3.92 6.35
N PRO A 184 -21.63 -3.34 5.49
CA PRO A 184 -20.62 -2.41 5.96
C PRO A 184 -21.31 -1.26 6.69
N GLU A 185 -20.95 -1.01 7.94
CA GLU A 185 -21.25 0.28 8.55
C GLU A 185 -20.52 1.34 7.75
N PHE A 186 -21.23 2.00 6.83
CA PHE A 186 -20.74 3.17 6.14
C PHE A 186 -20.53 4.28 7.18
N SER A 187 -19.37 4.30 7.78
CA SER A 187 -18.84 5.55 8.31
C SER A 187 -18.45 6.35 7.07
N PRO A 188 -19.19 7.41 6.72
CA PRO A 188 -18.79 8.25 5.60
C PRO A 188 -17.35 8.70 5.89
N PRO A 189 -16.45 8.63 4.91
CA PRO A 189 -15.10 9.14 5.10
C PRO A 189 -15.27 10.57 5.60
N ALA A 190 -14.63 10.87 6.74
CA ALA A 190 -14.62 12.24 7.24
C ALA A 190 -14.34 13.14 6.04
N ALA A 191 -15.27 14.05 5.74
CA ALA A 191 -15.26 14.88 4.54
C ALA A 191 -14.12 15.91 4.59
N GLY A 192 -12.91 15.39 4.62
CA GLY A 192 -11.68 16.10 4.38
C GLY A 192 -11.12 15.56 3.08
N ILE A 193 -11.04 16.37 2.07
CA ILE A 193 -10.38 16.03 0.81
C ILE A 193 -8.86 16.05 1.09
N PRO A 194 -8.22 14.91 1.47
CA PRO A 194 -6.80 14.91 1.86
C PRO A 194 -5.89 15.31 0.69
N GLY A 195 -6.39 15.14 -0.55
CA GLY A 195 -5.66 15.47 -1.75
C GLY A 195 -5.58 16.97 -2.06
N LEU A 196 -6.54 17.79 -1.59
CA LEU A 196 -6.57 19.21 -1.93
C LEU A 196 -5.50 20.01 -1.19
N VAL A 197 -5.18 19.62 0.04
CA VAL A 197 -4.13 20.27 0.85
C VAL A 197 -2.75 20.06 0.23
N HIS A 198 -2.50 18.89 -0.35
CA HIS A 198 -1.24 18.60 -1.05
C HIS A 198 -1.12 19.30 -2.41
N LEU A 199 -2.22 19.72 -3.02
CA LEU A 199 -2.23 20.50 -4.26
C LEU A 199 -1.94 21.99 -4.05
N LEU A 200 -2.15 22.54 -2.84
CA LEU A 200 -1.92 23.94 -2.53
C LEU A 200 -0.50 24.44 -2.83
N PRO A 201 0.60 23.75 -2.45
CA PRO A 201 1.94 24.18 -2.79
C PRO A 201 2.21 24.17 -4.30
N PHE A 202 1.65 23.21 -5.02
CA PHE A 202 1.79 23.14 -6.50
C PHE A 202 1.02 24.28 -7.19
N LEU A 203 -0.19 24.60 -6.73
CA LEU A 203 -0.97 25.74 -7.20
C LEU A 203 -0.26 27.05 -6.92
N PHE A 204 0.38 27.20 -5.75
CA PHE A 204 1.15 28.39 -5.40
C PHE A 204 2.38 28.56 -6.31
N ILE A 205 3.14 27.49 -6.55
CA ILE A 205 4.30 27.50 -7.46
C ILE A 205 3.84 27.82 -8.89
N PHE A 206 2.74 27.19 -9.36
CA PHE A 206 2.19 27.43 -10.68
C PHE A 206 1.71 28.88 -10.87
N ALA A 207 1.07 29.48 -9.85
CA ALA A 207 0.68 30.88 -9.86
C ALA A 207 1.90 31.81 -9.89
N MET A 208 2.95 31.48 -9.14
CA MET A 208 4.17 32.30 -9.06
C MET A 208 4.98 32.27 -10.37
N VAL A 209 5.18 31.08 -10.93
CA VAL A 209 5.91 30.90 -12.20
C VAL A 209 5.07 31.38 -13.39
N GLY A 210 3.76 31.07 -13.40
CA GLY A 210 2.82 31.48 -14.44
C GLY A 210 2.70 33.01 -14.54
N SER A 211 2.67 33.71 -13.40
CA SER A 211 2.59 35.18 -13.40
C SER A 211 3.78 35.84 -14.10
N SER A 212 4.97 35.29 -13.95
CA SER A 212 6.21 35.80 -14.57
C SER A 212 6.20 35.56 -16.09
N PHE A 213 5.67 34.42 -16.54
CA PHE A 213 5.53 34.08 -17.95
C PHE A 213 4.46 34.93 -18.64
N PHE A 214 3.30 35.11 -18.02
CA PHE A 214 2.21 35.95 -18.54
C PHE A 214 2.60 37.44 -18.64
N ARG A 215 3.37 37.98 -17.69
CA ARG A 215 3.89 39.35 -17.76
C ARG A 215 4.81 39.57 -18.98
N ARG A 216 5.58 38.54 -19.37
CA ARG A 216 6.47 38.63 -20.55
C ARG A 216 5.69 38.57 -21.86
N LEU A 217 4.56 37.87 -21.92
CA LEU A 217 3.78 37.67 -23.14
C LEU A 217 2.76 38.81 -23.41
N PHE A 218 2.09 39.30 -22.36
CA PHE A 218 0.97 40.20 -22.45
C PHE A 218 1.22 41.63 -21.86
N GLY A 219 2.45 41.93 -21.48
CA GLY A 219 2.80 43.25 -20.94
C GLY A 219 2.20 43.51 -19.56
N ARG A 220 2.44 44.77 -19.04
CA ARG A 220 2.07 45.12 -17.65
C ARG A 220 0.57 45.08 -17.37
N VAL A 221 -0.28 45.43 -18.34
CA VAL A 221 -1.74 45.48 -18.18
C VAL A 221 -2.38 44.08 -18.27
N GLY A 222 -1.96 43.29 -19.23
CA GLY A 222 -2.48 41.92 -19.41
C GLY A 222 -2.08 40.98 -18.24
N GLY A 223 -0.88 41.17 -17.67
CA GLY A 223 -0.43 40.41 -16.51
C GLY A 223 -1.23 40.70 -15.23
N ALA A 224 -1.66 41.98 -15.03
CA ALA A 224 -2.46 42.36 -13.86
C ALA A 224 -3.90 41.80 -13.94
N LEU A 225 -4.51 41.80 -15.13
CA LEU A 225 -5.85 41.23 -15.33
C LEU A 225 -5.85 39.71 -15.18
N ALA A 226 -4.84 39.01 -15.70
CA ALA A 226 -4.73 37.57 -15.58
C ALA A 226 -4.50 37.14 -14.11
N THR A 227 -3.62 37.85 -13.37
CA THR A 227 -3.38 37.54 -11.95
C THR A 227 -4.60 37.83 -11.07
N GLY A 228 -5.28 38.96 -11.30
CA GLY A 228 -6.52 39.32 -10.62
C GLY A 228 -7.66 38.33 -10.89
N GLY A 229 -7.79 37.86 -12.13
CA GLY A 229 -8.77 36.85 -12.51
C GLY A 229 -8.54 35.49 -11.85
N VAL A 230 -7.29 35.02 -11.81
CA VAL A 230 -6.93 33.74 -11.14
C VAL A 230 -7.15 33.83 -9.63
N VAL A 231 -6.73 34.92 -8.97
CA VAL A 231 -6.95 35.12 -7.52
C VAL A 231 -8.43 35.24 -7.21
N GLY A 232 -9.20 35.97 -8.02
CA GLY A 232 -10.64 36.08 -7.86
C GLY A 232 -11.37 34.76 -8.03
N PHE A 233 -10.99 33.97 -9.04
CA PHE A 233 -11.54 32.63 -9.25
C PHE A 233 -11.24 31.66 -8.11
N LEU A 234 -9.99 31.65 -7.59
CA LEU A 234 -9.61 30.84 -6.44
C LEU A 234 -10.36 31.25 -5.16
N ALA A 235 -10.52 32.54 -4.91
CA ALA A 235 -11.29 33.05 -3.78
C ALA A 235 -12.78 32.63 -3.90
N TRP A 236 -13.36 32.73 -5.08
CA TRP A 236 -14.74 32.28 -5.34
C TRP A 236 -14.91 30.78 -5.11
N LEU A 237 -13.94 29.96 -5.55
CA LEU A 237 -13.93 28.51 -5.40
C LEU A 237 -13.87 28.10 -3.92
N ILE A 238 -13.04 28.78 -3.12
CA ILE A 238 -12.92 28.55 -1.68
C ILE A 238 -14.23 28.91 -0.97
N ILE A 239 -14.84 30.05 -1.30
CA ILE A 239 -16.11 30.49 -0.70
C ILE A 239 -17.24 29.52 -1.06
N SER A 240 -17.28 29.03 -2.30
CA SER A 240 -18.28 28.06 -2.75
C SER A 240 -18.17 26.72 -2.00
N ILE A 241 -16.94 26.21 -1.78
CA ILE A 241 -16.70 24.97 -1.03
C ILE A 241 -17.10 25.14 0.44
N LEU A 242 -16.76 26.27 1.08
CA LEU A 242 -17.15 26.58 2.44
C LEU A 242 -18.69 26.68 2.57
N GLY A 243 -19.35 27.31 1.61
CA GLY A 243 -20.81 27.42 1.57
C GLY A 243 -21.51 26.07 1.50
N ILE A 244 -21.03 25.14 0.67
CA ILE A 244 -21.55 23.78 0.55
C ILE A 244 -21.34 22.99 1.85
N SER A 245 -20.17 23.14 2.49
CA SER A 245 -19.86 22.45 3.75
C SER A 245 -20.75 22.92 4.91
N VAL A 246 -21.03 24.22 4.99
CA VAL A 246 -21.96 24.78 6.00
C VAL A 246 -23.39 24.31 5.77
N MET A 247 -23.87 24.29 4.51
CA MET A 247 -25.20 23.79 4.17
C MET A 247 -25.35 22.30 4.49
N ALA A 248 -24.33 21.48 4.20
CA ALA A 248 -24.33 20.06 4.56
C ALA A 248 -24.41 19.86 6.08
N GLY A 249 -23.67 20.63 6.87
CA GLY A 249 -23.72 20.60 8.33
C GLY A 249 -25.10 20.98 8.90
N ILE A 250 -25.77 21.98 8.32
CA ILE A 250 -27.12 22.39 8.74
C ILE A 250 -28.16 21.29 8.44
N VAL A 251 -28.04 20.60 7.30
CA VAL A 251 -28.92 19.50 6.93
C VAL A 251 -28.75 18.30 7.87
N GLU A 252 -27.51 17.99 8.31
CA GLU A 252 -27.27 16.92 9.28
C GLU A 252 -27.82 17.24 10.67
N ILE A 253 -27.69 18.49 11.14
CA ILE A 253 -28.28 18.94 12.41
C ILE A 253 -29.81 18.84 12.35
N GLY A 254 -30.43 19.20 11.22
CA GLY A 254 -31.87 19.07 11.00
C GLY A 254 -32.37 17.61 11.04
N ARG A 255 -31.58 16.68 10.50
CA ARG A 255 -31.90 15.23 10.52
C ARG A 255 -31.78 14.62 11.93
N ALA A 256 -30.76 15.03 12.68
CA ALA A 256 -30.57 14.57 14.06
C ALA A 256 -31.74 15.00 14.96
N SER A 257 -32.21 16.22 14.82
CA SER A 257 -33.37 16.74 15.60
C SER A 257 -34.70 16.09 15.28
N CYS A 258 -34.89 15.52 14.09
CA CYS A 258 -36.11 14.78 13.73
C CYS A 258 -36.12 13.34 14.27
N ARG A 259 -34.96 12.75 14.59
CA ARG A 259 -34.85 11.35 15.06
C ARG A 259 -35.13 11.18 16.56
N GLU A 260 -35.12 12.27 17.33
CA GLU A 260 -35.41 12.25 18.77
C GLU A 260 -36.92 12.43 19.12
N ARG A 261 -37.79 12.51 18.12
CA ARG A 261 -39.24 12.75 18.34
C ARG A 261 -40.15 11.58 17.90
N VAL A 262 -39.60 10.35 17.82
CA VAL A 262 -40.47 9.15 17.62
C VAL A 262 -40.22 8.15 18.72
#